data_5c3cf067ffcc634588eec5c1d59b4e09
#
_entry.id   5c3cf067ffcc634588eec5c1d59b4e09
#
_cell.length_a   1.000
_cell.length_b   1.000
_cell.length_c   1.000
_cell.angle_alpha   90.00
_cell.angle_beta   90.00
_cell.angle_gamma   90.00
#
_symmetry.space_group_name_H-M   'P 1'
#
loop_
_entity.id
_entity.type
_entity.pdbx_description
1 polymer ?
#
loop_
_entity_poly.entity_id
_entity_poly.type
_entity_poly.pdbx_seq_one_letter_code
_entity_poly.pdbx_strand_id
1 'polypeptide(L)'
;EMRRSNFIQSFYKKMTGLQVREPLRKTGLASYDSHIRYICKEKITLPNGLGINEEFLYTKAHTKKQIKVTCPGPLTLTIHIKSEKPYKSRLDLAWEFSKIINSELKELVDNGADFIQIDEPSFAIVPGELNEWIKLFNETVKDVQAKIALHICFGNLTSRPRGNRTYKWMFPELTNANTDQLVLEFANREMKEVEIWQEFANQMELSAGVVDVKSFYVETPKDVASKIDEILKFGPAEKLLLNPDCGFSQLPRWISKLKLEALVEGTKIARGLIN
;
A
#
# COMPACT_ATOMS: atom_id res chain seq x y z
N GLU A 1 -7.19 -1.64 8.67
CA GLU A 1 -7.99 -1.15 7.53
C GLU A 1 -9.47 -1.49 7.60
N MET A 2 -9.85 -2.65 8.08
CA MET A 2 -11.28 -3.04 8.15
C MET A 2 -12.15 -2.05 8.94
N ARG A 3 -11.58 -1.24 9.80
CA ARG A 3 -12.27 -0.22 10.61
C ARG A 3 -12.31 1.15 9.94
N ARG A 4 -11.60 1.34 8.84
CA ARG A 4 -11.56 2.59 8.09
C ARG A 4 -12.69 2.64 7.06
N SER A 5 -13.37 3.77 6.97
CA SER A 5 -14.42 3.98 5.97
C SER A 5 -13.86 4.15 4.55
N ASN A 6 -12.60 4.50 4.43
CA ASN A 6 -11.88 4.69 3.18
C ASN A 6 -10.36 4.63 3.45
N PHE A 7 -9.59 4.23 2.44
CA PHE A 7 -8.14 4.05 2.52
C PHE A 7 -7.38 5.26 3.08
N ILE A 8 -7.62 6.47 2.57
CA ILE A 8 -6.91 7.69 3.00
C ILE A 8 -7.83 8.79 3.54
N GLN A 9 -9.08 8.84 3.12
CA GLN A 9 -9.98 9.94 3.53
C GLN A 9 -10.30 9.95 5.02
N SER A 10 -10.21 8.79 5.67
CA SER A 10 -10.38 8.68 7.13
C SER A 10 -9.38 9.54 7.90
N PHE A 11 -8.16 9.70 7.37
CA PHE A 11 -7.10 10.47 8.00
C PHE A 11 -7.32 11.98 7.89
N TYR A 12 -7.87 12.45 6.75
CA TYR A 12 -8.09 13.89 6.56
C TYR A 12 -9.04 14.51 7.59
N LYS A 13 -9.98 13.72 8.12
CA LYS A 13 -10.89 14.17 9.18
C LYS A 13 -10.19 14.44 10.51
N LYS A 14 -9.00 13.90 10.71
CA LYS A 14 -8.16 14.08 11.90
C LYS A 14 -7.20 15.26 11.76
N MET A 15 -7.05 15.80 10.53
CA MET A 15 -6.12 16.88 10.21
C MET A 15 -6.77 18.25 10.41
N THR A 16 -6.00 19.20 10.94
CA THR A 16 -6.33 20.63 10.89
C THR A 16 -5.69 21.27 9.66
N GLY A 17 -6.07 22.50 9.32
CA GLY A 17 -5.52 23.23 8.18
C GLY A 17 -6.10 22.84 6.81
N LEU A 18 -7.03 21.88 6.78
CA LEU A 18 -7.73 21.45 5.57
C LEU A 18 -9.15 22.02 5.51
N GLN A 19 -9.55 22.45 4.34
CA GLN A 19 -10.95 22.81 4.04
C GLN A 19 -11.46 21.95 2.88
N VAL A 20 -12.74 21.59 2.92
CA VAL A 20 -13.40 20.90 1.81
C VAL A 20 -13.42 21.82 0.59
N ARG A 21 -13.02 21.29 -0.57
CA ARG A 21 -13.03 22.04 -1.83
C ARG A 21 -14.37 21.89 -2.53
N GLU A 22 -15.04 23.02 -2.70
CA GLU A 22 -16.29 23.11 -3.46
C GLU A 22 -16.06 23.53 -4.93
N PRO A 23 -16.90 23.15 -5.89
CA PRO A 23 -17.95 22.14 -5.73
C PRO A 23 -17.37 20.73 -5.57
N LEU A 24 -18.09 19.87 -4.87
CA LEU A 24 -17.68 18.48 -4.76
C LEU A 24 -17.67 17.82 -6.14
N ARG A 25 -16.53 17.26 -6.53
CA ARG A 25 -16.43 16.54 -7.79
C ARG A 25 -17.15 15.19 -7.65
N LYS A 26 -18.18 15.03 -8.46
CA LYS A 26 -18.84 13.74 -8.65
C LYS A 26 -18.16 13.00 -9.79
N THR A 27 -17.74 11.76 -9.54
CA THR A 27 -17.18 10.87 -10.53
C THR A 27 -17.98 9.58 -10.57
N GLY A 28 -18.21 9.05 -11.78
CA GLY A 28 -18.99 7.84 -11.99
C GLY A 28 -20.52 8.05 -11.95
N LEU A 29 -21.25 6.98 -12.27
CA LEU A 29 -22.70 6.91 -12.23
C LEU A 29 -23.18 7.03 -10.77
N ALA A 30 -24.23 7.80 -10.57
CA ALA A 30 -24.87 8.01 -9.26
C ALA A 30 -23.93 8.51 -8.15
N SER A 31 -22.79 9.11 -8.48
CA SER A 31 -21.84 9.67 -7.51
C SER A 31 -21.15 8.63 -6.62
N TYR A 32 -21.16 7.37 -6.98
CA TYR A 32 -20.53 6.28 -6.20
C TYR A 32 -19.04 6.50 -5.95
N ASP A 33 -18.34 7.10 -6.92
CA ASP A 33 -16.91 7.36 -6.87
C ASP A 33 -16.57 8.78 -6.43
N SER A 34 -17.51 9.45 -5.77
CA SER A 34 -17.28 10.80 -5.28
C SER A 34 -16.32 10.79 -4.10
N HIS A 35 -15.15 11.35 -4.30
CA HIS A 35 -14.18 11.57 -3.24
C HIS A 35 -14.20 13.03 -2.83
N ILE A 36 -14.29 13.28 -1.53
CA ILE A 36 -14.10 14.61 -0.97
C ILE A 36 -12.68 15.05 -1.30
N ARG A 37 -12.55 16.25 -1.87
CA ARG A 37 -11.27 16.90 -2.10
C ARG A 37 -11.09 18.03 -1.13
N TYR A 38 -9.85 18.28 -0.79
CA TYR A 38 -9.49 19.28 0.18
C TYR A 38 -8.58 20.32 -0.45
N ILE A 39 -8.53 21.47 0.18
CA ILE A 39 -7.56 22.53 -0.09
C ILE A 39 -6.85 22.83 1.22
N CYS A 40 -5.54 22.94 1.15
CA CYS A 40 -4.75 23.36 2.29
C CYS A 40 -4.82 24.87 2.42
N LYS A 41 -5.23 25.37 3.58
CA LYS A 41 -5.34 26.82 3.88
C LYS A 41 -4.35 27.27 4.96
N GLU A 42 -3.91 26.35 5.78
CA GLU A 42 -3.00 26.60 6.89
C GLU A 42 -2.03 25.44 7.01
N LYS A 43 -1.05 25.56 7.92
CA LYS A 43 -0.15 24.45 8.22
C LYS A 43 -0.97 23.24 8.73
N ILE A 44 -0.73 22.09 8.12
CA ILE A 44 -1.40 20.85 8.53
C ILE A 44 -0.80 20.37 9.85
N THR A 45 -1.66 20.04 10.80
CA THR A 45 -1.29 19.36 12.03
C THR A 45 -2.20 18.16 12.31
N LEU A 46 -1.69 17.20 13.04
CA LEU A 46 -2.42 16.05 13.55
C LEU A 46 -2.18 15.93 15.05
N PRO A 47 -2.92 16.67 15.87
CA PRO A 47 -2.67 16.73 17.30
C PRO A 47 -2.82 15.38 18.03
N ASN A 48 -3.61 14.47 17.47
CA ASN A 48 -3.86 13.14 18.02
C ASN A 48 -3.36 12.01 17.09
N GLY A 49 -2.34 12.27 16.25
CA GLY A 49 -1.79 11.33 15.29
C GLY A 49 -2.78 10.86 14.21
N LEU A 50 -2.35 9.93 13.38
CA LEU A 50 -3.18 9.29 12.36
C LEU A 50 -4.19 8.30 12.97
N GLY A 51 -3.93 7.82 14.18
CA GLY A 51 -4.73 6.81 14.89
C GLY A 51 -4.46 5.39 14.42
N ILE A 52 -3.35 5.16 13.76
CA ILE A 52 -2.90 3.82 13.35
C ILE A 52 -2.47 3.02 14.59
N ASN A 53 -1.89 3.69 15.58
CA ASN A 53 -1.52 3.10 16.87
C ASN A 53 -2.72 2.48 17.58
N GLU A 54 -3.87 3.17 17.63
CA GLU A 54 -5.11 2.63 18.22
C GLU A 54 -5.58 1.37 17.47
N GLU A 55 -5.51 1.38 16.13
CA GLU A 55 -5.88 0.22 15.31
C GLU A 55 -4.93 -0.96 15.55
N PHE A 56 -3.64 -0.69 15.68
CA PHE A 56 -2.62 -1.70 15.99
C PHE A 56 -2.85 -2.32 17.36
N LEU A 57 -2.97 -1.52 18.41
CA LEU A 57 -3.20 -1.99 19.77
C LEU A 57 -4.49 -2.81 19.88
N TYR A 58 -5.56 -2.36 19.23
CA TYR A 58 -6.79 -3.15 19.16
C TYR A 58 -6.54 -4.52 18.52
N THR A 59 -5.86 -4.54 17.36
CA THR A 59 -5.57 -5.79 16.65
C THR A 59 -4.68 -6.72 17.48
N LYS A 60 -3.64 -6.16 18.09
CA LYS A 60 -2.70 -6.89 18.95
C LYS A 60 -3.39 -7.58 20.14
N ALA A 61 -4.42 -6.93 20.70
CA ALA A 61 -5.23 -7.51 21.77
C ALA A 61 -6.12 -8.69 21.31
N HIS A 62 -6.38 -8.84 19.99
CA HIS A 62 -7.30 -9.83 19.44
C HIS A 62 -6.63 -10.94 18.62
N THR A 63 -5.30 -10.95 18.50
CA THR A 63 -4.58 -11.99 17.77
C THR A 63 -3.25 -12.32 18.43
N LYS A 64 -2.82 -13.58 18.23
CA LYS A 64 -1.45 -14.05 18.56
C LYS A 64 -0.58 -14.17 17.31
N LYS A 65 -1.12 -13.84 16.14
CA LYS A 65 -0.36 -13.90 14.89
C LYS A 65 0.46 -12.63 14.72
N GLN A 66 1.55 -12.72 13.95
CA GLN A 66 2.31 -11.54 13.54
C GLN A 66 1.40 -10.56 12.80
N ILE A 67 1.57 -9.29 13.08
CA ILE A 67 0.78 -8.20 12.48
C ILE A 67 1.69 -7.37 11.58
N LYS A 68 1.34 -7.25 10.32
CA LYS A 68 1.88 -6.23 9.44
C LYS A 68 0.97 -5.01 9.49
N VAL A 69 1.44 -3.93 10.09
CA VAL A 69 0.68 -2.67 10.22
C VAL A 69 0.77 -1.88 8.92
N THR A 70 -0.35 -1.42 8.39
CA THR A 70 -0.38 -0.61 7.17
C THR A 70 -0.55 0.87 7.47
N CYS A 71 0.29 1.71 6.86
CA CYS A 71 0.27 3.15 6.96
C CYS A 71 0.29 3.77 5.56
N PRO A 72 -0.57 4.75 5.23
CA PRO A 72 -0.45 5.44 3.95
C PRO A 72 0.84 6.23 3.89
N GLY A 73 1.49 6.19 2.74
CA GLY A 73 2.70 6.97 2.52
C GLY A 73 2.46 8.46 2.32
N PRO A 74 3.50 9.29 2.51
CA PRO A 74 3.38 10.74 2.47
C PRO A 74 2.93 11.29 1.13
N LEU A 75 3.40 10.74 0.01
CA LEU A 75 2.98 11.17 -1.33
C LEU A 75 1.52 10.79 -1.58
N THR A 76 1.12 9.60 -1.15
CA THR A 76 -0.26 9.10 -1.27
C THR A 76 -1.25 9.95 -0.47
N LEU A 77 -0.89 10.43 0.72
CA LEU A 77 -1.73 11.35 1.49
C LEU A 77 -1.98 12.69 0.79
N THR A 78 -1.21 13.07 -0.22
CA THR A 78 -1.45 14.32 -0.95
C THR A 78 -2.52 14.22 -2.04
N ILE A 79 -2.95 13.02 -2.43
CA ILE A 79 -3.75 12.79 -3.66
C ILE A 79 -5.03 13.64 -3.72
N HIS A 80 -5.72 13.81 -2.62
CA HIS A 80 -6.99 14.55 -2.57
C HIS A 80 -6.85 15.96 -2.02
N ILE A 81 -5.63 16.44 -1.82
CA ILE A 81 -5.36 17.78 -1.30
C ILE A 81 -4.76 18.67 -2.41
N LYS A 82 -5.38 19.81 -2.64
CA LYS A 82 -4.76 20.88 -3.43
C LYS A 82 -3.82 21.66 -2.52
N SER A 83 -2.54 21.65 -2.84
CA SER A 83 -1.53 22.43 -2.13
C SER A 83 -1.74 23.92 -2.45
N GLU A 84 -1.87 24.72 -1.42
CA GLU A 84 -1.81 26.20 -1.44
C GLU A 84 -0.96 26.64 -0.26
N LYS A 85 -0.80 27.95 -0.04
CA LYS A 85 -0.03 28.44 1.10
C LYS A 85 -0.46 27.74 2.40
N PRO A 86 0.46 27.30 3.26
CA PRO A 86 1.90 27.60 3.23
C PRO A 86 2.74 26.70 2.30
N TYR A 87 2.17 25.66 1.69
CA TYR A 87 2.90 24.71 0.84
C TYR A 87 2.91 25.17 -0.62
N LYS A 88 4.11 25.24 -1.23
CA LYS A 88 4.29 25.69 -2.62
C LYS A 88 3.94 24.62 -3.64
N SER A 89 4.07 23.34 -3.28
CA SER A 89 3.88 22.21 -4.15
C SER A 89 3.27 21.00 -3.41
N ARG A 90 2.87 19.99 -4.18
CA ARG A 90 2.49 18.69 -3.62
C ARG A 90 3.66 18.05 -2.87
N LEU A 91 4.87 18.22 -3.38
CA LEU A 91 6.06 17.64 -2.76
C LEU A 91 6.36 18.29 -1.40
N ASP A 92 6.24 19.62 -1.29
CA ASP A 92 6.38 20.31 0.01
C ASP A 92 5.39 19.78 1.04
N LEU A 93 4.15 19.55 0.62
CA LEU A 93 3.12 18.95 1.48
C LEU A 93 3.47 17.51 1.85
N ALA A 94 4.00 16.73 0.92
CA ALA A 94 4.42 15.36 1.17
C ALA A 94 5.58 15.30 2.18
N TRP A 95 6.52 16.24 2.13
CA TRP A 95 7.59 16.37 3.12
C TRP A 95 7.07 16.69 4.53
N GLU A 96 5.99 17.46 4.65
CA GLU A 96 5.35 17.65 5.96
C GLU A 96 4.69 16.37 6.44
N PHE A 97 3.98 15.64 5.57
CA PHE A 97 3.42 14.34 5.91
C PHE A 97 4.49 13.30 6.28
N SER A 98 5.66 13.33 5.64
CA SER A 98 6.78 12.45 5.99
C SER A 98 7.16 12.56 7.46
N LYS A 99 7.26 13.79 8.00
CA LYS A 99 7.58 14.03 9.41
C LYS A 99 6.49 13.51 10.35
N ILE A 100 5.22 13.76 10.00
CA ILE A 100 4.06 13.31 10.77
C ILE A 100 4.01 11.78 10.83
N ILE A 101 4.18 11.13 9.66
CA ILE A 101 4.18 9.67 9.56
C ILE A 101 5.37 9.09 10.32
N ASN A 102 6.57 9.64 10.17
CA ASN A 102 7.75 9.15 10.89
C ASN A 102 7.53 9.11 12.41
N SER A 103 6.88 10.16 12.96
CA SER A 103 6.51 10.18 14.37
C SER A 103 5.53 9.07 14.74
N GLU A 104 4.49 8.87 13.92
CA GLU A 104 3.51 7.78 14.12
C GLU A 104 4.16 6.40 14.03
N LEU A 105 5.12 6.20 13.11
CA LEU A 105 5.83 4.92 12.96
C LEU A 105 6.72 4.63 14.17
N LYS A 106 7.38 5.62 14.73
CA LYS A 106 8.17 5.46 15.96
C LYS A 106 7.29 5.09 17.14
N GLU A 107 6.14 5.73 17.29
CA GLU A 107 5.16 5.38 18.31
C GLU A 107 4.62 3.94 18.12
N LEU A 108 4.41 3.49 16.87
CA LEU A 108 4.05 2.10 16.57
C LEU A 108 5.11 1.12 17.07
N VAL A 109 6.39 1.42 16.86
CA VAL A 109 7.51 0.61 17.36
C VAL A 109 7.52 0.58 18.88
N ASP A 110 7.35 1.71 19.54
CA ASP A 110 7.26 1.83 20.99
C ASP A 110 6.09 0.99 21.56
N ASN A 111 4.99 0.88 20.82
CA ASN A 111 3.85 0.02 21.13
C ASN A 111 4.07 -1.45 20.74
N GLY A 112 5.23 -1.78 20.17
CA GLY A 112 5.69 -3.14 19.85
C GLY A 112 5.24 -3.64 18.48
N ALA A 113 5.11 -2.75 17.48
CA ALA A 113 5.02 -3.14 16.09
C ALA A 113 6.42 -3.48 15.57
N ASP A 114 6.56 -4.66 14.97
CA ASP A 114 7.82 -5.19 14.42
C ASP A 114 7.80 -5.28 12.88
N PHE A 115 6.66 -5.07 12.25
CA PHE A 115 6.51 -5.11 10.80
C PHE A 115 5.50 -4.05 10.32
N ILE A 116 5.98 -3.09 9.53
CA ILE A 116 5.20 -1.94 9.07
C ILE A 116 5.25 -1.86 7.54
N GLN A 117 4.11 -1.65 6.91
CA GLN A 117 3.98 -1.44 5.48
C GLN A 117 3.58 0.00 5.20
N ILE A 118 4.33 0.67 4.33
CA ILE A 118 4.00 1.99 3.81
C ILE A 118 3.36 1.85 2.45
N ASP A 119 2.12 2.33 2.31
CA ASP A 119 1.35 2.23 1.08
C ASP A 119 1.56 3.45 0.20
N GLU A 120 2.34 3.28 -0.87
CA GLU A 120 2.67 4.33 -1.85
C GLU A 120 2.25 3.98 -3.30
N PRO A 121 0.96 3.74 -3.56
CA PRO A 121 0.48 3.58 -4.94
C PRO A 121 0.77 4.81 -5.79
N SER A 122 0.99 5.97 -5.16
CA SER A 122 1.32 7.22 -5.84
C SER A 122 2.62 7.17 -6.62
N PHE A 123 3.57 6.32 -6.26
CA PHE A 123 4.79 6.13 -7.04
C PHE A 123 4.49 5.66 -8.47
N ALA A 124 3.44 4.88 -8.65
CA ALA A 124 3.05 4.37 -9.96
C ALA A 124 2.09 5.28 -10.74
N ILE A 125 1.41 6.23 -10.09
CA ILE A 125 0.28 6.95 -10.69
C ILE A 125 0.39 8.48 -10.68
N VAL A 126 1.32 9.04 -9.91
CA VAL A 126 1.55 10.49 -9.83
C VAL A 126 2.74 10.85 -10.71
N PRO A 127 2.66 11.89 -11.56
CA PRO A 127 3.84 12.39 -12.28
C PRO A 127 4.86 13.00 -11.32
N GLY A 128 6.15 12.75 -11.58
CA GLY A 128 7.26 13.32 -10.81
C GLY A 128 8.54 12.50 -10.96
N GLU A 129 9.50 12.79 -10.07
CA GLU A 129 10.85 12.22 -10.11
C GLU A 129 11.00 11.10 -9.07
N LEU A 130 11.23 9.88 -9.52
CA LEU A 130 11.34 8.70 -8.65
C LEU A 130 12.38 8.88 -7.54
N ASN A 131 13.54 9.43 -7.86
CA ASN A 131 14.61 9.65 -6.88
C ASN A 131 14.19 10.58 -5.74
N GLU A 132 13.37 11.60 -6.01
CA GLU A 132 12.82 12.47 -4.97
C GLU A 132 11.79 11.73 -4.10
N TRP A 133 11.01 10.84 -4.68
CA TRP A 133 10.07 10.02 -3.91
C TRP A 133 10.78 8.97 -3.04
N ILE A 134 11.87 8.38 -3.54
CA ILE A 134 12.71 7.49 -2.74
C ILE A 134 13.33 8.24 -1.56
N LYS A 135 13.85 9.44 -1.75
CA LYS A 135 14.35 10.28 -0.66
C LYS A 135 13.26 10.59 0.38
N LEU A 136 12.07 10.96 -0.10
CA LEU A 136 10.90 11.20 0.75
C LEU A 136 10.52 9.97 1.57
N PHE A 137 10.49 8.80 0.93
CA PHE A 137 10.22 7.53 1.60
C PHE A 137 11.30 7.22 2.64
N ASN A 138 12.58 7.33 2.28
CA ASN A 138 13.69 7.05 3.17
C ASN A 138 13.66 7.95 4.43
N GLU A 139 13.32 9.22 4.28
CA GLU A 139 13.15 10.12 5.43
C GLU A 139 11.91 9.73 6.26
N THR A 140 10.83 9.23 5.62
CA THR A 140 9.63 8.77 6.33
C THR A 140 9.91 7.59 7.25
N VAL A 141 10.79 6.68 6.85
CA VAL A 141 11.14 5.47 7.63
C VAL A 141 12.42 5.61 8.44
N LYS A 142 13.02 6.79 8.45
CA LYS A 142 14.29 7.05 9.13
C LYS A 142 14.21 6.79 10.62
N ASP A 143 15.18 6.01 11.13
CA ASP A 143 15.29 5.63 12.54
C ASP A 143 14.08 4.85 13.08
N VAL A 144 13.28 4.23 12.21
CA VAL A 144 12.19 3.32 12.59
C VAL A 144 12.75 1.90 12.75
N GLN A 145 12.75 1.37 13.96
CA GLN A 145 13.32 0.06 14.30
C GLN A 145 12.30 -1.06 14.11
N ALA A 146 11.87 -1.28 12.86
CA ALA A 146 10.95 -2.34 12.46
C ALA A 146 11.31 -2.84 11.07
N LYS A 147 10.84 -4.02 10.69
CA LYS A 147 10.86 -4.48 9.31
C LYS A 147 9.94 -3.58 8.48
N ILE A 148 10.45 -3.01 7.42
CA ILE A 148 9.72 -2.07 6.55
C ILE A 148 9.34 -2.74 5.23
N ALA A 149 8.08 -2.61 4.83
CA ALA A 149 7.61 -2.95 3.49
C ALA A 149 7.15 -1.70 2.75
N LEU A 150 7.54 -1.57 1.49
CA LEU A 150 7.04 -0.55 0.58
C LEU A 150 6.04 -1.18 -0.41
N HIS A 151 4.77 -0.76 -0.31
CA HIS A 151 3.73 -1.24 -1.21
C HIS A 151 3.50 -0.26 -2.36
N ILE A 152 3.70 -0.74 -3.58
CA ILE A 152 3.44 -0.02 -4.82
C ILE A 152 2.46 -0.84 -5.65
N CYS A 153 1.31 -0.27 -5.95
CA CYS A 153 0.32 -0.84 -6.86
C CYS A 153 -0.20 0.22 -7.83
N PHE A 154 -1.02 -0.18 -8.78
CA PHE A 154 -1.56 0.73 -9.80
C PHE A 154 -2.94 1.28 -9.43
N GLY A 155 -3.28 1.26 -8.15
CA GLY A 155 -4.57 1.72 -7.62
C GLY A 155 -5.68 0.70 -7.77
N ASN A 156 -6.61 0.72 -6.83
CA ASN A 156 -7.76 -0.21 -6.78
C ASN A 156 -9.10 0.54 -6.85
N LEU A 157 -9.15 1.68 -7.53
CA LEU A 157 -10.39 2.45 -7.67
C LEU A 157 -11.29 1.83 -8.74
N THR A 158 -12.41 1.23 -8.30
CA THR A 158 -13.46 0.68 -9.19
C THR A 158 -12.93 -0.26 -10.27
N SER A 159 -11.92 -1.07 -9.91
CA SER A 159 -11.29 -2.03 -10.83
C SER A 159 -10.71 -1.42 -12.11
N ARG A 160 -10.46 -0.12 -12.12
CA ARG A 160 -9.90 0.59 -13.28
C ARG A 160 -8.42 0.86 -13.10
N PRO A 161 -7.57 0.44 -14.04
CA PRO A 161 -6.17 0.79 -14.02
C PRO A 161 -5.99 2.30 -14.24
N ARG A 162 -5.01 2.89 -13.56
CA ARG A 162 -4.60 4.27 -13.77
C ARG A 162 -3.18 4.29 -14.33
N GLY A 163 -2.99 4.97 -15.45
CA GLY A 163 -1.69 5.11 -16.10
C GLY A 163 -1.13 3.82 -16.70
N ASN A 164 0.12 3.87 -17.09
CA ASN A 164 0.87 2.70 -17.55
C ASN A 164 1.19 1.81 -16.35
N ARG A 165 0.65 0.58 -16.36
CA ARG A 165 0.91 -0.40 -15.31
C ARG A 165 2.20 -1.15 -15.58
N THR A 166 3.33 -0.51 -15.31
CA THR A 166 4.68 -1.10 -15.45
C THR A 166 5.57 -0.68 -14.28
N TYR A 167 6.35 -1.61 -13.76
CA TYR A 167 7.36 -1.38 -12.74
C TYR A 167 8.75 -1.12 -13.34
N LYS A 168 9.00 -1.52 -14.60
CA LYS A 168 10.33 -1.49 -15.23
C LYS A 168 11.03 -0.14 -15.17
N TRP A 169 10.25 0.95 -15.28
CA TRP A 169 10.82 2.30 -15.24
C TRP A 169 11.33 2.73 -13.85
N MET A 170 10.97 1.99 -12.80
CA MET A 170 11.38 2.27 -11.43
C MET A 170 12.73 1.62 -11.08
N PHE A 171 13.18 0.68 -11.88
CA PHE A 171 14.41 -0.07 -11.62
C PHE A 171 15.55 0.37 -12.55
N PRO A 172 16.81 0.39 -12.02
CA PRO A 172 17.20 -0.12 -10.70
C PRO A 172 17.00 0.86 -9.54
N GLU A 173 16.60 2.10 -9.77
CA GLU A 173 16.59 3.20 -8.76
C GLU A 173 15.80 2.83 -7.49
N LEU A 174 14.70 2.08 -7.62
CA LEU A 174 13.86 1.68 -6.49
C LEU A 174 14.61 0.83 -5.45
N THR A 175 15.72 0.19 -5.84
CA THR A 175 16.57 -0.56 -4.91
C THR A 175 17.28 0.32 -3.88
N ASN A 176 17.27 1.65 -4.06
CA ASN A 176 17.78 2.62 -3.10
C ASN A 176 16.75 3.00 -2.02
N ALA A 177 15.55 2.44 -2.04
CA ALA A 177 14.59 2.63 -0.98
C ALA A 177 15.00 1.85 0.28
N ASN A 178 14.97 2.50 1.45
CA ASN A 178 15.26 1.87 2.73
C ASN A 178 14.09 0.97 3.17
N THR A 179 13.94 -0.15 2.49
CA THR A 179 12.88 -1.13 2.73
C THR A 179 13.43 -2.55 2.71
N ASP A 180 12.86 -3.42 3.54
CA ASP A 180 13.22 -4.85 3.60
C ASP A 180 12.40 -5.67 2.59
N GLN A 181 11.25 -5.13 2.18
CA GLN A 181 10.29 -5.85 1.33
C GLN A 181 9.59 -4.92 0.35
N LEU A 182 9.50 -5.33 -0.91
CA LEU A 182 8.60 -4.72 -1.89
C LEU A 182 7.31 -5.52 -1.99
N VAL A 183 6.17 -4.83 -1.93
CA VAL A 183 4.83 -5.40 -2.09
C VAL A 183 4.27 -4.93 -3.42
N LEU A 184 4.12 -5.85 -4.38
CA LEU A 184 3.80 -5.55 -5.77
C LEU A 184 2.60 -6.36 -6.26
N GLU A 185 1.76 -5.77 -7.13
CA GLU A 185 0.62 -6.45 -7.75
C GLU A 185 1.01 -7.13 -9.07
N PHE A 186 0.61 -8.39 -9.25
CA PHE A 186 0.86 -9.15 -10.48
C PHE A 186 -0.39 -9.88 -10.99
N ALA A 187 -1.28 -10.37 -10.12
CA ALA A 187 -2.39 -11.24 -10.52
C ALA A 187 -3.35 -10.58 -11.52
N ASN A 188 -3.72 -9.31 -11.32
CA ASN A 188 -4.57 -8.56 -12.26
C ASN A 188 -3.88 -8.24 -13.59
N ARG A 189 -2.60 -8.57 -13.71
CA ARG A 189 -1.76 -8.32 -14.88
C ARG A 189 -1.27 -9.62 -15.51
N GLU A 190 -1.91 -10.74 -15.20
CA GLU A 190 -1.53 -12.06 -15.73
C GLU A 190 -0.06 -12.37 -15.45
N MET A 191 0.42 -12.03 -14.26
CA MET A 191 1.80 -12.18 -13.78
C MET A 191 2.85 -11.42 -14.61
N LYS A 192 2.43 -10.46 -15.42
CA LYS A 192 3.34 -9.66 -16.26
C LYS A 192 4.36 -8.91 -15.41
N GLU A 193 5.62 -8.93 -15.87
CA GLU A 193 6.78 -8.30 -15.23
C GLU A 193 7.21 -8.96 -13.89
N VAL A 194 6.76 -10.18 -13.61
CA VAL A 194 7.21 -10.87 -12.39
C VAL A 194 8.71 -11.12 -12.36
N GLU A 195 9.33 -11.20 -13.54
CA GLU A 195 10.80 -11.33 -13.72
C GLU A 195 11.60 -10.18 -13.10
N ILE A 196 10.94 -9.03 -12.82
CA ILE A 196 11.60 -7.87 -12.19
C ILE A 196 12.13 -8.20 -10.79
N TRP A 197 11.65 -9.28 -10.16
CA TRP A 197 12.18 -9.71 -8.88
C TRP A 197 13.68 -9.99 -8.92
N GLN A 198 14.23 -10.40 -10.06
CA GLN A 198 15.67 -10.61 -10.23
C GLN A 198 16.50 -9.35 -9.96
N GLU A 199 15.94 -8.16 -10.20
CA GLU A 199 16.63 -6.88 -9.99
C GLU A 199 16.92 -6.60 -8.50
N PHE A 200 16.13 -7.19 -7.58
CA PHE A 200 16.23 -6.90 -6.15
C PHE A 200 16.22 -8.11 -5.22
N ALA A 201 16.11 -9.35 -5.74
CA ALA A 201 16.01 -10.57 -4.94
C ALA A 201 17.17 -10.76 -3.95
N ASN A 202 18.36 -10.24 -4.26
CA ASN A 202 19.52 -10.32 -3.37
C ASN A 202 19.42 -9.36 -2.17
N GLN A 203 18.68 -8.28 -2.29
CA GLN A 203 18.62 -7.18 -1.31
C GLN A 203 17.34 -7.20 -0.48
N MET A 204 16.21 -7.48 -1.10
CA MET A 204 14.88 -7.32 -0.52
C MET A 204 14.03 -8.58 -0.71
N GLU A 205 13.02 -8.73 0.14
CA GLU A 205 11.95 -9.70 -0.07
C GLU A 205 10.93 -9.19 -1.09
N LEU A 206 10.28 -10.11 -1.78
CA LEU A 206 9.09 -9.83 -2.57
C LEU A 206 7.85 -10.31 -1.80
N SER A 207 6.86 -9.43 -1.63
CA SER A 207 5.50 -9.81 -1.29
C SER A 207 4.65 -9.68 -2.56
N ALA A 208 4.38 -10.81 -3.19
CA ALA A 208 3.76 -10.86 -4.51
C ALA A 208 2.24 -10.96 -4.44
N GLY A 209 1.54 -10.10 -5.15
CA GLY A 209 0.11 -10.21 -5.40
C GLY A 209 -0.19 -11.37 -6.34
N VAL A 210 -0.80 -12.44 -5.81
CA VAL A 210 -1.18 -13.65 -6.57
C VAL A 210 -2.69 -13.85 -6.66
N VAL A 211 -3.46 -12.96 -6.04
CA VAL A 211 -4.93 -12.95 -6.05
C VAL A 211 -5.41 -11.58 -6.53
N ASP A 212 -6.18 -11.59 -7.62
CA ASP A 212 -6.75 -10.37 -8.22
C ASP A 212 -7.89 -9.82 -7.35
N VAL A 213 -7.76 -8.58 -6.90
CA VAL A 213 -8.79 -7.89 -6.09
C VAL A 213 -9.71 -6.99 -6.93
N LYS A 214 -9.51 -6.94 -8.24
CA LYS A 214 -10.28 -6.12 -9.19
C LYS A 214 -11.30 -6.93 -9.97
N SER A 215 -11.35 -8.25 -9.75
CA SER A 215 -12.25 -9.20 -10.41
C SER A 215 -13.12 -9.94 -9.39
N PHE A 216 -14.36 -10.24 -9.78
CA PHE A 216 -15.27 -11.11 -9.01
C PHE A 216 -14.94 -12.61 -9.16
N TYR A 217 -14.10 -12.98 -10.13
CA TYR A 217 -13.60 -14.33 -10.26
C TYR A 217 -12.82 -14.74 -9.00
N VAL A 218 -13.16 -15.88 -8.43
CA VAL A 218 -12.44 -16.45 -7.29
C VAL A 218 -11.46 -17.47 -7.83
N GLU A 219 -10.20 -17.21 -7.63
CA GLU A 219 -9.11 -18.11 -8.03
C GLU A 219 -9.26 -19.46 -7.33
N THR A 220 -8.92 -20.55 -8.04
CA THR A 220 -8.77 -21.85 -7.40
C THR A 220 -7.44 -21.93 -6.66
N PRO A 221 -7.29 -22.82 -5.65
CA PRO A 221 -5.98 -23.08 -5.04
C PRO A 221 -4.88 -23.45 -6.05
N LYS A 222 -5.25 -24.17 -7.12
CA LYS A 222 -4.31 -24.54 -8.20
C LYS A 222 -3.87 -23.33 -9.03
N ASP A 223 -4.77 -22.38 -9.31
CA ASP A 223 -4.40 -21.12 -9.99
C ASP A 223 -3.36 -20.35 -9.18
N VAL A 224 -3.56 -20.27 -7.85
CA VAL A 224 -2.62 -19.61 -6.95
C VAL A 224 -1.28 -20.36 -6.92
N ALA A 225 -1.29 -21.67 -6.78
CA ALA A 225 -0.07 -22.48 -6.78
C ALA A 225 0.73 -22.31 -8.08
N SER A 226 0.06 -22.32 -9.23
CA SER A 226 0.70 -22.11 -10.55
C SER A 226 1.36 -20.74 -10.64
N LYS A 227 0.74 -19.68 -10.12
CA LYS A 227 1.36 -18.34 -10.06
C LYS A 227 2.57 -18.30 -9.14
N ILE A 228 2.54 -19.02 -8.02
CA ILE A 228 3.70 -19.15 -7.12
C ILE A 228 4.86 -19.84 -7.83
N ASP A 229 4.61 -20.93 -8.54
CA ASP A 229 5.63 -21.64 -9.32
C ASP A 229 6.25 -20.74 -10.41
N GLU A 230 5.44 -19.86 -10.99
CA GLU A 230 5.95 -18.87 -11.95
C GLU A 230 6.89 -17.86 -11.29
N ILE A 231 6.53 -17.32 -10.15
CA ILE A 231 7.33 -16.35 -9.39
C ILE A 231 8.67 -16.98 -8.96
N LEU A 232 8.64 -18.22 -8.50
CA LEU A 232 9.82 -18.93 -7.99
C LEU A 232 10.92 -19.20 -9.05
N LYS A 233 10.62 -18.96 -10.32
CA LYS A 233 11.65 -18.97 -11.39
C LYS A 233 12.62 -17.79 -11.31
N PHE A 234 12.27 -16.74 -10.55
CA PHE A 234 12.97 -15.45 -10.56
C PHE A 234 13.60 -15.07 -9.21
N GLY A 235 13.39 -15.85 -8.17
CA GLY A 235 13.99 -15.58 -6.87
C GLY A 235 13.80 -16.70 -5.86
N PRO A 236 14.45 -16.61 -4.68
CA PRO A 236 14.49 -17.66 -3.68
C PRO A 236 13.20 -17.72 -2.84
N ALA A 237 12.71 -18.93 -2.60
CA ALA A 237 11.44 -19.16 -1.88
C ALA A 237 11.40 -18.54 -0.47
N GLU A 238 12.54 -18.50 0.22
CA GLU A 238 12.67 -17.94 1.58
C GLU A 238 12.50 -16.42 1.63
N LYS A 239 12.57 -15.72 0.49
CA LYS A 239 12.34 -14.29 0.35
C LYS A 239 10.98 -13.95 -0.29
N LEU A 240 10.14 -14.97 -0.53
CA LEU A 240 8.81 -14.78 -1.12
C LEU A 240 7.73 -14.79 -0.05
N LEU A 241 6.96 -13.70 0.02
CA LEU A 241 5.69 -13.62 0.72
C LEU A 241 4.56 -13.48 -0.31
N LEU A 242 3.35 -13.90 0.08
CA LEU A 242 2.20 -13.93 -0.81
C LEU A 242 1.08 -13.08 -0.25
N ASN A 243 0.45 -12.30 -1.10
CA ASN A 243 -0.65 -11.43 -0.75
C ASN A 243 -1.64 -11.28 -1.91
N PRO A 244 -2.83 -10.73 -1.68
CA PRO A 244 -3.66 -10.19 -2.75
C PRO A 244 -3.00 -8.96 -3.39
N ASP A 245 -3.34 -8.66 -4.64
CA ASP A 245 -2.78 -7.49 -5.36
C ASP A 245 -2.93 -6.16 -4.61
N CYS A 246 -3.98 -6.03 -3.83
CA CYS A 246 -4.31 -4.84 -3.04
C CYS A 246 -5.35 -5.19 -1.96
N GLY A 247 -5.91 -4.20 -1.27
CA GLY A 247 -7.03 -4.38 -0.35
C GLY A 247 -8.34 -4.76 -1.06
N PHE A 248 -9.20 -5.52 -0.39
CA PHE A 248 -10.46 -6.04 -0.92
C PHE A 248 -11.63 -5.04 -0.88
N SER A 249 -11.41 -3.77 -0.64
CA SER A 249 -12.46 -2.77 -0.36
C SER A 249 -13.55 -2.67 -1.42
N GLN A 250 -13.29 -3.10 -2.66
CA GLN A 250 -14.24 -3.05 -3.77
C GLN A 250 -15.03 -4.36 -3.96
N LEU A 251 -14.68 -5.41 -3.23
CA LEU A 251 -15.32 -6.71 -3.35
C LEU A 251 -16.28 -6.99 -2.19
N PRO A 252 -17.37 -7.73 -2.44
CA PRO A 252 -18.20 -8.23 -1.37
C PRO A 252 -17.42 -9.12 -0.40
N ARG A 253 -17.76 -9.03 0.89
CA ARG A 253 -17.06 -9.76 1.94
C ARG A 253 -16.95 -11.27 1.68
N TRP A 254 -18.00 -11.89 1.13
CA TRP A 254 -18.00 -13.33 0.86
C TRP A 254 -16.99 -13.70 -0.25
N ILE A 255 -16.86 -12.89 -1.30
CA ILE A 255 -15.83 -13.08 -2.35
C ILE A 255 -14.43 -12.92 -1.74
N SER A 256 -14.23 -11.86 -0.95
CA SER A 256 -12.94 -11.60 -0.29
C SER A 256 -12.51 -12.79 0.58
N LYS A 257 -13.45 -13.40 1.31
CA LYS A 257 -13.20 -14.59 2.12
C LYS A 257 -12.77 -15.77 1.27
N LEU A 258 -13.50 -16.09 0.20
CA LEU A 258 -13.17 -17.20 -0.71
C LEU A 258 -11.81 -17.00 -1.37
N LYS A 259 -11.47 -15.78 -1.77
CA LYS A 259 -10.15 -15.45 -2.33
C LYS A 259 -9.02 -15.64 -1.31
N LEU A 260 -9.22 -15.28 -0.06
CA LEU A 260 -8.24 -15.54 1.01
C LEU A 260 -8.09 -17.03 1.31
N GLU A 261 -9.18 -17.80 1.27
CA GLU A 261 -9.14 -19.27 1.39
C GLU A 261 -8.32 -19.87 0.24
N ALA A 262 -8.56 -19.44 -1.00
CA ALA A 262 -7.79 -19.89 -2.17
C ALA A 262 -6.31 -19.53 -2.05
N LEU A 263 -5.97 -18.33 -1.54
CA LEU A 263 -4.59 -17.92 -1.28
C LEU A 263 -3.89 -18.86 -0.30
N VAL A 264 -4.55 -19.18 0.80
CA VAL A 264 -3.99 -20.06 1.85
C VAL A 264 -3.82 -21.49 1.33
N GLU A 265 -4.85 -22.06 0.71
CA GLU A 265 -4.80 -23.42 0.19
C GLU A 265 -3.80 -23.56 -0.98
N GLY A 266 -3.75 -22.60 -1.90
CA GLY A 266 -2.76 -22.59 -2.98
C GLY A 266 -1.32 -22.48 -2.47
N THR A 267 -1.12 -21.72 -1.41
CA THR A 267 0.19 -21.66 -0.74
C THR A 267 0.58 -23.01 -0.12
N LYS A 268 -0.37 -23.76 0.43
CA LYS A 268 -0.11 -25.11 0.95
C LYS A 268 0.26 -26.08 -0.16
N ILE A 269 -0.42 -26.00 -1.32
CA ILE A 269 -0.08 -26.81 -2.51
C ILE A 269 1.38 -26.51 -2.93
N ALA A 270 1.72 -25.22 -3.12
CA ALA A 270 3.06 -24.83 -3.54
C ALA A 270 4.16 -25.25 -2.55
N ARG A 271 3.81 -25.39 -1.26
CA ARG A 271 4.72 -25.92 -0.22
C ARG A 271 4.75 -27.45 -0.14
N GLY A 272 4.00 -28.17 -0.97
CA GLY A 272 3.88 -29.63 -0.91
C GLY A 272 3.19 -30.18 0.34
N LEU A 273 2.36 -29.36 1.01
CA LEU A 273 1.64 -29.74 2.22
C LEU A 273 0.30 -30.42 1.94
N ILE A 274 -0.27 -30.17 0.78
CA ILE A 274 -1.52 -30.80 0.27
C ILE A 274 -1.41 -30.97 -1.25
N ASN A 275 -2.23 -31.86 -1.86
CA ASN A 275 -2.27 -32.14 -3.29
C ASN A 275 -3.30 -31.25 -4.02
#